data_1b086e620f491547c131492dab6582ca
#
_entry.id   1b086e620f491547c131492dab6582ca
#
_cell.length_a   1.000
_cell.length_b   1.000
_cell.length_c   1.000
_cell.angle_alpha   90.00
_cell.angle_beta   90.00
_cell.angle_gamma   90.00
#
_symmetry.space_group_name_H-M   'P 1'
#
loop_
_entity.id
_entity.type
_entity.pdbx_description
1 polymer ?
#
loop_
_entity_poly.entity_id
_entity_poly.type
_entity_poly.pdbx_seq_one_letter_code
_entity_poly.pdbx_strand_id
1 'polypeptide(L)'
;MKVSIRLTSFFLYAFLMLLVLGSNFIFSAEHPGKSTVEHPGKAITADSVKKSIEQHVNAQAKSNNGVYMVQDPKLNKDWRLKLAKVHDPVRTFEKDGATIYFACSDFNSVDSKDVLDIDFWMVSKGNKLEVIDTKIHKVNGEPRYGYEGINIKEIK
;
A
#
# COMPACT_ATOMS: atom_id res chain seq x y z
N MET A 1 1.52 67.88 -6.63
CA MET A 1 2.43 68.40 -7.72
C MET A 1 2.50 67.35 -8.80
N LYS A 2 1.86 67.64 -9.89
CA LYS A 2 2.23 67.63 -11.32
C LYS A 2 2.77 66.26 -11.77
N VAL A 3 1.93 65.43 -12.50
CA VAL A 3 1.67 65.48 -13.96
C VAL A 3 2.95 65.18 -14.79
N SER A 4 2.94 64.06 -15.48
CA SER A 4 3.13 64.12 -16.94
C SER A 4 2.84 62.78 -17.62
N ILE A 5 1.93 62.85 -18.53
CA ILE A 5 1.47 61.92 -19.59
C ILE A 5 2.41 62.10 -20.77
N ARG A 6 2.79 61.03 -21.44
CA ARG A 6 3.05 60.97 -22.92
C ARG A 6 2.94 59.51 -23.33
N LEU A 7 2.06 59.06 -24.04
CA LEU A 7 1.37 59.12 -25.33
C LEU A 7 2.35 59.27 -26.55
N THR A 8 2.18 58.42 -27.45
CA THR A 8 2.51 58.28 -28.89
C THR A 8 3.41 57.08 -29.15
N SER A 9 3.22 56.23 -30.14
CA SER A 9 2.70 56.46 -31.50
C SER A 9 2.47 55.12 -32.21
N PHE A 10 1.37 55.00 -32.87
CA PHE A 10 1.08 54.35 -34.12
C PHE A 10 2.29 53.79 -34.93
N PHE A 11 2.19 52.55 -35.37
CA PHE A 11 2.54 52.21 -36.76
C PHE A 11 1.66 51.09 -37.29
N LEU A 12 0.92 51.44 -38.22
CA LEU A 12 0.06 50.70 -39.14
C LEU A 12 0.90 50.29 -40.35
N TYR A 13 0.94 49.00 -40.69
CA TYR A 13 1.27 48.49 -42.03
C TYR A 13 0.55 47.16 -42.19
N ALA A 14 -0.54 47.11 -42.90
CA ALA A 14 -0.76 46.95 -44.34
C ALA A 14 -0.35 45.56 -44.85
N PHE A 15 -1.35 44.70 -44.99
CA PHE A 15 -1.80 44.02 -46.22
C PHE A 15 -0.72 43.32 -47.07
N LEU A 16 -0.71 41.97 -47.00
CA LEU A 16 -0.45 41.21 -48.23
C LEU A 16 -1.24 39.91 -48.21
N MET A 17 -2.22 39.85 -49.10
CA MET A 17 -2.92 38.64 -49.53
C MET A 17 -1.93 37.68 -50.18
N LEU A 18 -1.92 36.43 -49.77
CA LEU A 18 -1.49 35.34 -50.64
C LEU A 18 -2.48 34.17 -50.51
N LEU A 19 -3.28 34.01 -51.52
CA LEU A 19 -4.09 32.86 -51.81
C LEU A 19 -3.15 31.67 -52.13
N VAL A 20 -3.23 30.60 -51.34
CA VAL A 20 -2.73 29.28 -51.72
C VAL A 20 -3.78 28.25 -51.38
N LEU A 21 -4.35 27.77 -52.45
CA LEU A 21 -5.01 26.50 -52.76
C LEU A 21 -5.12 25.45 -51.65
N GLY A 22 -6.34 24.95 -51.58
CA GLY A 22 -6.88 23.83 -50.88
C GLY A 22 -5.98 22.64 -50.58
N SER A 23 -6.07 22.26 -49.34
CA SER A 23 -5.88 20.88 -48.94
C SER A 23 -7.00 20.56 -47.97
N ASN A 24 -7.89 19.66 -48.41
CA ASN A 24 -8.92 19.08 -47.57
C ASN A 24 -8.26 18.31 -46.45
N PHE A 25 -8.06 18.95 -45.29
CA PHE A 25 -7.83 18.21 -44.05
C PHE A 25 -9.17 17.66 -43.61
N ILE A 26 -9.36 16.37 -43.87
CA ILE A 26 -10.37 15.55 -43.21
C ILE A 26 -10.02 15.60 -41.71
N PHE A 27 -10.74 16.43 -40.99
CA PHE A 27 -10.73 16.37 -39.56
C PHE A 27 -11.47 15.08 -39.16
N SER A 28 -10.71 13.99 -39.06
CA SER A 28 -11.16 12.81 -38.37
C SER A 28 -11.37 13.24 -36.93
N ALA A 29 -12.61 13.32 -36.51
CA ALA A 29 -12.97 13.49 -35.08
C ALA A 29 -12.52 12.22 -34.35
N GLU A 30 -11.25 12.18 -33.97
CA GLU A 30 -10.82 11.25 -32.97
C GLU A 30 -11.54 11.61 -31.67
N HIS A 31 -12.42 10.72 -31.28
CA HIS A 31 -12.94 10.69 -29.93
C HIS A 31 -11.77 10.88 -28.97
N PRO A 32 -11.88 11.73 -27.92
CA PRO A 32 -10.89 11.78 -26.88
C PRO A 32 -10.83 10.38 -26.27
N GLY A 33 -9.87 9.62 -26.71
CA GLY A 33 -9.53 8.35 -26.12
C GLY A 33 -9.32 8.61 -24.64
N LYS A 34 -10.10 7.94 -23.83
CA LYS A 34 -9.95 7.87 -22.39
C LYS A 34 -8.49 7.49 -22.13
N SER A 35 -7.67 8.49 -21.86
CA SER A 35 -6.29 8.28 -21.42
C SER A 35 -6.36 7.69 -20.03
N THR A 36 -6.56 6.39 -19.97
CA THR A 36 -6.18 5.62 -18.79
C THR A 36 -4.66 5.66 -18.80
N VAL A 37 -4.09 6.63 -18.10
CA VAL A 37 -2.72 6.52 -17.64
C VAL A 37 -2.77 5.44 -16.56
N GLU A 38 -2.77 4.18 -17.01
CA GLU A 38 -2.37 3.08 -16.17
C GLU A 38 -0.89 3.30 -15.87
N HIS A 39 -0.61 3.88 -14.72
CA HIS A 39 0.66 3.66 -14.10
C HIS A 39 0.70 2.15 -13.84
N PRO A 40 1.65 1.41 -14.41
CA PRO A 40 1.82 0.02 -14.05
C PRO A 40 2.27 -0.01 -12.59
N GLY A 41 1.33 0.03 -11.69
CA GLY A 41 1.56 -0.29 -10.29
C GLY A 41 2.15 -1.71 -10.30
N LYS A 42 3.37 -1.86 -9.80
CA LYS A 42 3.99 -3.18 -9.70
C LYS A 42 3.00 -4.09 -8.96
N ALA A 43 2.55 -5.14 -9.64
CA ALA A 43 1.58 -6.07 -9.07
C ALA A 43 2.08 -6.56 -7.71
N ILE A 44 1.20 -6.52 -6.71
CA ILE A 44 1.52 -7.03 -5.37
C ILE A 44 1.62 -8.56 -5.47
N THR A 45 2.79 -9.09 -5.20
CA THR A 45 3.09 -10.52 -5.23
C THR A 45 3.18 -11.10 -3.81
N ALA A 46 3.08 -12.42 -3.68
CA ALA A 46 3.29 -13.09 -2.40
C ALA A 46 4.65 -12.71 -1.77
N ASP A 47 5.70 -12.60 -2.58
CA ASP A 47 7.02 -12.19 -2.09
C ASP A 47 7.03 -10.74 -1.58
N SER A 48 6.28 -9.83 -2.22
CA SER A 48 6.17 -8.45 -1.73
C SER A 48 5.44 -8.37 -0.39
N VAL A 49 4.44 -9.24 -0.16
CA VAL A 49 3.74 -9.36 1.12
C VAL A 49 4.67 -9.87 2.21
N LYS A 50 5.38 -10.98 1.95
CA LYS A 50 6.38 -11.53 2.89
C LYS A 50 7.43 -10.50 3.26
N LYS A 51 8.01 -9.85 2.27
CA LYS A 51 9.01 -8.79 2.47
C LYS A 51 8.48 -7.63 3.30
N SER A 52 7.21 -7.26 3.13
CA SER A 52 6.60 -6.19 3.92
C SER A 52 6.41 -6.58 5.39
N ILE A 53 6.07 -7.83 5.68
CA ILE A 53 6.03 -8.36 7.05
C ILE A 53 7.43 -8.34 7.67
N GLU A 54 8.44 -8.85 6.96
CA GLU A 54 9.82 -8.82 7.43
C GLU A 54 10.31 -7.40 7.72
N GLN A 55 10.00 -6.46 6.83
CA GLN A 55 10.36 -5.05 7.02
C GLN A 55 9.67 -4.43 8.24
N HIS A 56 8.37 -4.72 8.44
CA HIS A 56 7.60 -4.25 9.58
C HIS A 56 8.20 -4.78 10.90
N VAL A 57 8.42 -6.09 10.97
CA VAL A 57 9.01 -6.75 12.14
C VAL A 57 10.40 -6.21 12.45
N ASN A 58 11.26 -6.10 11.43
CA ASN A 58 12.62 -5.58 11.59
C ASN A 58 12.65 -4.10 12.00
N ALA A 59 11.73 -3.29 11.50
CA ALA A 59 11.62 -1.88 11.88
C ALA A 59 11.29 -1.73 13.38
N GLN A 60 10.32 -2.51 13.88
CA GLN A 60 9.98 -2.50 15.30
C GLN A 60 11.09 -3.11 16.17
N ALA A 61 11.72 -4.18 15.71
CA ALA A 61 12.81 -4.82 16.44
C ALA A 61 14.01 -3.89 16.65
N LYS A 62 14.31 -2.99 15.70
CA LYS A 62 15.40 -2.00 15.85
C LYS A 62 15.21 -1.11 17.08
N SER A 63 13.98 -0.74 17.41
CA SER A 63 13.66 0.09 18.58
C SER A 63 13.59 -0.70 19.88
N ASN A 64 13.66 -2.03 19.82
CA ASN A 64 13.45 -2.95 20.96
C ASN A 64 14.59 -3.96 21.10
N ASN A 65 15.84 -3.50 20.98
CA ASN A 65 17.05 -4.33 21.16
C ASN A 65 17.06 -5.60 20.29
N GLY A 66 16.55 -5.52 19.05
CA GLY A 66 16.56 -6.62 18.10
C GLY A 66 15.46 -7.66 18.30
N VAL A 67 14.42 -7.35 19.07
CA VAL A 67 13.26 -8.21 19.27
C VAL A 67 11.96 -7.54 18.87
N TYR A 68 11.05 -8.32 18.31
CA TYR A 68 9.69 -7.87 18.00
C TYR A 68 8.83 -8.02 19.24
N MET A 69 8.23 -6.94 19.71
CA MET A 69 7.40 -6.92 20.91
C MET A 69 5.93 -7.03 20.54
N VAL A 70 5.22 -7.98 21.17
CA VAL A 70 3.77 -8.16 20.99
C VAL A 70 3.11 -8.30 22.33
N GLN A 71 2.17 -7.41 22.61
CA GLN A 71 1.34 -7.52 23.81
C GLN A 71 0.28 -8.60 23.65
N ASP A 72 0.14 -9.43 24.65
CA ASP A 72 -0.84 -10.49 24.72
C ASP A 72 -1.87 -10.17 25.82
N PRO A 73 -3.02 -9.61 25.49
CA PRO A 73 -4.02 -9.26 26.49
C PRO A 73 -4.64 -10.47 27.17
N LYS A 74 -4.66 -11.65 26.51
CA LYS A 74 -5.24 -12.89 27.07
C LYS A 74 -4.39 -13.44 28.22
N LEU A 75 -3.06 -13.30 28.13
CA LEU A 75 -2.13 -13.75 29.16
C LEU A 75 -1.59 -12.59 30.01
N ASN A 76 -2.01 -11.35 29.74
CA ASN A 76 -1.45 -10.13 30.32
C ASN A 76 0.09 -10.13 30.29
N LYS A 77 0.66 -10.41 29.13
CA LYS A 77 2.08 -10.64 28.92
C LYS A 77 2.58 -9.91 27.68
N ASP A 78 3.80 -9.41 27.74
CA ASP A 78 4.53 -8.93 26.56
C ASP A 78 5.46 -10.03 26.07
N TRP A 79 5.29 -10.42 24.81
CA TRP A 79 6.14 -11.37 24.15
C TRP A 79 7.33 -10.67 23.50
N ARG A 80 8.52 -11.22 23.72
CA ARG A 80 9.75 -10.85 23.03
C ARG A 80 10.06 -11.92 21.98
N LEU A 81 9.98 -11.55 20.72
CA LEU A 81 9.88 -12.50 19.61
C LEU A 81 10.96 -12.28 18.56
N LYS A 82 11.32 -13.37 17.88
CA LYS A 82 12.07 -13.35 16.63
C LYS A 82 11.26 -14.04 15.55
N LEU A 83 11.14 -13.39 14.38
CA LEU A 83 10.50 -13.98 13.22
C LEU A 83 11.27 -15.23 12.77
N ALA A 84 10.55 -16.33 12.66
CA ALA A 84 11.08 -17.60 12.18
C ALA A 84 10.74 -17.83 10.71
N LYS A 85 9.47 -17.57 10.33
CA LYS A 85 8.98 -17.84 8.96
C LYS A 85 7.73 -17.05 8.67
N VAL A 86 7.60 -16.54 7.45
CA VAL A 86 6.32 -16.09 6.88
C VAL A 86 5.74 -17.21 6.02
N HIS A 87 4.49 -17.57 6.26
CA HIS A 87 3.84 -18.70 5.59
C HIS A 87 3.35 -18.40 4.17
N ASP A 88 3.24 -19.46 3.37
CA ASP A 88 2.44 -19.55 2.16
C ASP A 88 1.17 -20.37 2.46
N PRO A 89 0.05 -20.12 1.77
CA PRO A 89 -0.15 -19.04 0.79
C PRO A 89 -0.50 -17.70 1.44
N VAL A 90 -0.10 -16.63 0.76
CA VAL A 90 -0.67 -15.29 1.01
C VAL A 90 -2.11 -15.27 0.48
N ARG A 91 -3.04 -14.74 1.26
CA ARG A 91 -4.45 -14.61 0.87
C ARG A 91 -4.80 -13.16 0.61
N THR A 92 -5.78 -12.94 -0.25
CA THR A 92 -6.36 -11.62 -0.50
C THR A 92 -7.86 -11.68 -0.38
N PHE A 93 -8.47 -10.61 0.10
CA PHE A 93 -9.92 -10.45 0.16
C PHE A 93 -10.29 -8.97 0.12
N GLU A 94 -11.52 -8.69 -0.34
CA GLU A 94 -12.05 -7.33 -0.39
C GLU A 94 -12.80 -7.01 0.89
N LYS A 95 -12.51 -5.83 1.47
CA LYS A 95 -13.23 -5.31 2.62
C LYS A 95 -13.34 -3.79 2.50
N ASP A 96 -14.56 -3.28 2.60
CA ASP A 96 -14.88 -1.83 2.56
C ASP A 96 -14.28 -1.11 1.34
N GLY A 97 -14.23 -1.81 0.18
CA GLY A 97 -13.68 -1.28 -1.07
C GLY A 97 -12.14 -1.28 -1.16
N ALA A 98 -11.46 -1.92 -0.21
CA ALA A 98 -10.02 -2.07 -0.21
C ALA A 98 -9.60 -3.54 -0.29
N THR A 99 -8.56 -3.83 -1.06
CA THR A 99 -7.94 -5.16 -1.07
C THR A 99 -7.07 -5.32 0.16
N ILE A 100 -7.41 -6.30 1.00
CA ILE A 100 -6.63 -6.71 2.16
C ILE A 100 -5.75 -7.89 1.78
N TYR A 101 -4.46 -7.79 2.11
CA TYR A 101 -3.47 -8.86 2.00
C TYR A 101 -3.24 -9.47 3.36
N PHE A 102 -3.20 -10.77 3.43
CA PHE A 102 -3.12 -11.52 4.67
C PHE A 102 -2.08 -12.63 4.59
N ALA A 103 -1.27 -12.77 5.63
CA ALA A 103 -0.39 -13.91 5.82
C ALA A 103 -0.14 -14.19 7.31
N CYS A 104 0.04 -15.46 7.63
CA CYS A 104 0.47 -15.89 8.95
C CYS A 104 1.99 -15.98 9.03
N SER A 105 2.54 -15.85 10.24
CA SER A 105 3.99 -15.91 10.45
C SER A 105 4.31 -16.57 11.79
N ASP A 106 5.29 -17.49 11.77
CA ASP A 106 5.79 -18.11 12.99
C ASP A 106 6.87 -17.25 13.64
N PHE A 107 6.81 -17.19 14.96
CA PHE A 107 7.76 -16.50 15.79
C PHE A 107 8.24 -17.40 16.93
N ASN A 108 9.52 -17.31 17.25
CA ASN A 108 10.09 -17.95 18.41
C ASN A 108 10.19 -16.92 19.56
N SER A 109 9.75 -17.29 20.76
CA SER A 109 10.00 -16.51 21.95
C SER A 109 11.50 -16.48 22.27
N VAL A 110 12.00 -15.32 22.70
CA VAL A 110 13.39 -15.14 23.15
C VAL A 110 13.56 -15.64 24.58
N ASP A 111 12.48 -15.58 25.38
CA ASP A 111 12.52 -15.84 26.82
C ASP A 111 12.07 -17.25 27.19
N SER A 112 11.56 -18.02 26.23
CA SER A 112 11.04 -19.37 26.44
C SER A 112 11.16 -20.21 25.17
N LYS A 113 10.69 -21.44 25.21
CA LYS A 113 10.60 -22.34 24.04
C LYS A 113 9.26 -22.17 23.30
N ASP A 114 8.48 -21.16 23.63
CA ASP A 114 7.17 -20.96 23.02
C ASP A 114 7.31 -20.51 21.57
N VAL A 115 6.40 -21.01 20.76
CA VAL A 115 6.22 -20.64 19.35
C VAL A 115 4.87 -19.96 19.19
N LEU A 116 4.85 -18.81 18.54
CA LEU A 116 3.64 -18.07 18.24
C LEU A 116 3.39 -18.04 16.75
N ASP A 117 2.15 -18.23 16.36
CA ASP A 117 1.65 -17.93 15.01
C ASP A 117 0.92 -16.59 15.09
N ILE A 118 1.40 -15.61 14.32
CA ILE A 118 0.86 -14.25 14.29
C ILE A 118 0.35 -13.95 12.90
N ASP A 119 -0.88 -13.48 12.83
CA ASP A 119 -1.54 -13.07 11.62
C ASP A 119 -1.29 -11.59 11.35
N PHE A 120 -1.05 -11.25 10.09
CA PHE A 120 -0.81 -9.91 9.59
C PHE A 120 -1.84 -9.53 8.53
N TRP A 121 -2.47 -8.38 8.70
CA TRP A 121 -3.33 -7.76 7.70
C TRP A 121 -2.67 -6.52 7.16
N MET A 122 -2.68 -6.38 5.84
CA MET A 122 -2.01 -5.30 5.13
C MET A 122 -2.92 -4.71 4.07
N VAL A 123 -2.71 -3.42 3.78
CA VAL A 123 -3.32 -2.71 2.64
C VAL A 123 -2.25 -2.14 1.75
N SER A 124 -2.60 -1.94 0.48
CA SER A 124 -1.74 -1.21 -0.45
C SER A 124 -1.85 0.29 -0.20
N LYS A 125 -0.70 0.95 -0.06
CA LYS A 125 -0.59 2.41 0.06
C LYS A 125 0.42 2.91 -0.97
N GLY A 126 -0.09 3.30 -2.12
CA GLY A 126 0.74 3.56 -3.29
C GLY A 126 1.45 2.27 -3.73
N ASN A 127 2.78 2.29 -3.82
CA ASN A 127 3.58 1.13 -4.23
C ASN A 127 4.10 0.27 -3.06
N LYS A 128 3.56 0.47 -1.85
CA LYS A 128 3.99 -0.24 -0.64
C LYS A 128 2.80 -0.91 0.03
N LEU A 129 3.08 -1.98 0.76
CA LEU A 129 2.13 -2.59 1.68
C LEU A 129 2.39 -2.04 3.08
N GLU A 130 1.32 -1.67 3.75
CA GLU A 130 1.34 -1.23 5.15
C GLU A 130 0.59 -2.25 6.01
N VAL A 131 1.23 -2.69 7.09
CA VAL A 131 0.58 -3.54 8.09
C VAL A 131 -0.40 -2.68 8.88
N ILE A 132 -1.67 -3.07 8.85
CA ILE A 132 -2.77 -2.34 9.51
C ILE A 132 -3.27 -3.02 10.78
N ASP A 133 -3.05 -4.33 10.90
CA ASP A 133 -3.43 -5.08 12.09
C ASP A 133 -2.55 -6.33 12.24
N THR A 134 -2.35 -6.76 13.49
CA THR A 134 -1.67 -8.01 13.84
C THR A 134 -2.35 -8.67 15.02
N LYS A 135 -2.47 -10.00 15.00
CA LYS A 135 -3.08 -10.75 16.12
C LYS A 135 -2.33 -12.07 16.35
N ILE A 136 -2.17 -12.42 17.61
CA ILE A 136 -1.67 -13.74 18.00
C ILE A 136 -2.77 -14.77 17.69
N HIS A 137 -2.54 -15.59 16.66
CA HIS A 137 -3.47 -16.63 16.24
C HIS A 137 -3.30 -17.90 17.08
N LYS A 138 -2.06 -18.35 17.28
CA LYS A 138 -1.76 -19.53 18.08
C LYS A 138 -0.59 -19.30 19.04
N VAL A 139 -0.59 -20.04 20.12
CA VAL A 139 0.57 -20.20 20.99
C VAL A 139 0.79 -21.69 21.18
N ASN A 140 1.97 -22.18 20.81
CA ASN A 140 2.33 -23.61 20.83
C ASN A 140 1.34 -24.51 20.10
N GLY A 141 0.80 -24.01 18.97
CA GLY A 141 -0.19 -24.72 18.16
C GLY A 141 -1.64 -24.58 18.64
N GLU A 142 -1.87 -24.09 19.86
CA GLU A 142 -3.23 -23.88 20.39
C GLU A 142 -3.84 -22.60 19.82
N PRO A 143 -4.92 -22.68 19.03
CA PRO A 143 -5.54 -21.52 18.41
C PRO A 143 -6.31 -20.68 19.42
N ARG A 144 -6.31 -19.35 19.22
CA ARG A 144 -7.07 -18.39 20.03
C ARG A 144 -8.36 -17.97 19.39
N TYR A 145 -8.44 -18.12 18.07
CA TYR A 145 -9.61 -17.86 17.25
C TYR A 145 -9.52 -18.68 15.97
N GLY A 146 -10.64 -18.83 15.29
CA GLY A 146 -10.74 -19.39 13.96
C GLY A 146 -11.21 -18.35 12.96
N TYR A 147 -11.46 -18.79 11.75
CA TYR A 147 -12.00 -17.96 10.68
C TYR A 147 -13.32 -18.50 10.16
N GLU A 148 -14.25 -17.60 9.90
CA GLU A 148 -15.46 -17.85 9.13
C GLU A 148 -15.45 -16.91 7.92
N GLY A 149 -14.98 -17.42 6.79
CA GLY A 149 -14.60 -16.58 5.64
C GLY A 149 -13.44 -15.64 6.01
N ILE A 150 -13.69 -14.33 6.01
CA ILE A 150 -12.72 -13.28 6.39
C ILE A 150 -12.85 -12.82 7.85
N ASN A 151 -13.91 -13.28 8.52
CA ASN A 151 -14.22 -12.82 9.88
C ASN A 151 -13.53 -13.71 10.91
N ILE A 152 -13.04 -13.08 11.96
CA ILE A 152 -12.50 -13.76 13.13
C ILE A 152 -13.67 -14.33 13.93
N LYS A 153 -13.56 -15.59 14.31
CA LYS A 153 -14.49 -16.29 15.19
C LYS A 153 -13.77 -16.73 16.44
N GLU A 154 -14.21 -16.26 17.58
CA GLU A 154 -13.65 -16.71 18.85
C GLU A 154 -13.90 -18.22 19.07
N ILE A 155 -12.87 -18.90 19.57
CA ILE A 155 -12.95 -20.29 19.98
C ILE A 155 -13.32 -20.27 21.46
N LYS A 156 -14.45 -20.91 21.79
CA LYS A 156 -14.93 -21.07 23.16
C LYS A 156 -14.19 -22.20 23.87
#